data_cfae3047ef1efd33624ec8100341444c
#
_entry.id   cfae3047ef1efd33624ec8100341444c
#
_cell.length_a   1.000
_cell.length_b   1.000
_cell.length_c   1.000
_cell.angle_alpha   90.00
_cell.angle_beta   90.00
_cell.angle_gamma   90.00
#
_symmetry.space_group_name_H-M   'P 1'
#
loop_
_entity.id
_entity.type
_entity.pdbx_description
1 polymer ?
#
loop_
_entity_poly.entity_id
_entity_poly.type
_entity_poly.pdbx_seq_one_letter_code
_entity_poly.pdbx_strand_id
1 'polypeptide(L)'
;MWTSIALVSVLAWTPGQADKLALTHARSTYGVLGATRPDNKLLPGDTFVLSYDIEGVKPDATGKVLYSVAMEVTDSDGKAIFKQAPKDLEAYNALGGNSLPGYASARVGLDQQAGKYTVKVTVTDRATKSSSSVSGTYEILAKGFGIVNLRTTSDPEGNAAAPFPAEGQSLWINFAAVGFGRDKDQPNLSVVMRVLDENGKPTVEKPFTGEVNKDVPKNAQSVPMQFMLDLNRAGKFTVELKATDKSSGKTATLSFPLTVLKMK
;
A
#
# COMPACT_ATOMS: atom_id res chain seq x y z
N MET A 1 -32.65 -53.69 -33.13
CA MET A 1 -32.27 -53.73 -31.70
C MET A 1 -30.97 -52.92 -31.53
N TRP A 2 -31.05 -51.77 -30.98
CA TRP A 2 -29.91 -50.87 -30.71
C TRP A 2 -29.66 -50.85 -29.21
N THR A 3 -28.57 -51.41 -28.77
CA THR A 3 -28.12 -51.42 -27.36
C THR A 3 -27.28 -50.22 -27.10
N SER A 4 -27.79 -49.25 -26.32
CA SER A 4 -27.03 -48.10 -25.82
C SER A 4 -26.18 -48.51 -24.62
N ILE A 5 -24.86 -48.39 -24.75
CA ILE A 5 -23.92 -48.55 -23.65
C ILE A 5 -23.76 -47.18 -22.98
N ALA A 6 -24.24 -47.04 -21.74
CA ALA A 6 -24.01 -45.87 -20.92
C ALA A 6 -22.60 -45.92 -20.33
N LEU A 7 -21.73 -45.00 -20.76
CA LEU A 7 -20.40 -44.82 -20.16
C LEU A 7 -20.55 -44.02 -18.86
N VAL A 8 -20.46 -44.67 -17.71
CA VAL A 8 -20.37 -44.01 -16.41
C VAL A 8 -18.92 -43.55 -16.22
N SER A 9 -18.69 -42.27 -16.43
CA SER A 9 -17.39 -41.61 -16.06
C SER A 9 -17.34 -41.45 -14.55
N VAL A 10 -16.59 -42.32 -13.87
CA VAL A 10 -16.20 -42.14 -12.47
C VAL A 10 -15.19 -40.99 -12.43
N LEU A 11 -15.62 -39.79 -11.99
CA LEU A 11 -14.73 -38.70 -11.60
C LEU A 11 -13.98 -39.20 -10.37
N ALA A 12 -12.75 -39.67 -10.57
CA ALA A 12 -11.81 -39.88 -9.49
C ALA A 12 -11.51 -38.50 -8.84
N TRP A 13 -11.99 -38.30 -7.63
CA TRP A 13 -11.52 -37.27 -6.76
C TRP A 13 -10.02 -37.53 -6.51
N THR A 14 -9.14 -36.80 -7.21
CA THR A 14 -7.75 -36.72 -6.80
C THR A 14 -7.72 -36.00 -5.46
N PRO A 15 -7.14 -36.60 -4.39
CA PRO A 15 -6.92 -35.89 -3.15
C PRO A 15 -6.09 -34.64 -3.48
N GLY A 16 -6.58 -33.45 -3.06
CA GLY A 16 -6.01 -32.16 -3.41
C GLY A 16 -4.52 -32.19 -3.19
N GLN A 17 -3.78 -31.83 -4.22
CA GLN A 17 -2.37 -31.54 -4.15
C GLN A 17 -2.23 -30.50 -3.04
N ALA A 18 -1.51 -30.84 -1.96
CA ALA A 18 -1.28 -29.91 -0.84
C ALA A 18 -0.78 -28.62 -1.45
N ASP A 19 -1.54 -27.53 -1.29
CA ASP A 19 -1.25 -26.25 -1.91
C ASP A 19 0.19 -25.84 -1.53
N LYS A 20 1.00 -25.69 -2.57
CA LYS A 20 2.39 -25.24 -2.38
C LYS A 20 2.35 -23.77 -1.95
N LEU A 21 3.16 -23.42 -0.94
CA LEU A 21 3.31 -22.04 -0.53
C LEU A 21 3.58 -21.14 -1.74
N ALA A 22 2.74 -20.14 -1.95
CA ALA A 22 2.83 -19.18 -3.05
C ALA A 22 2.59 -17.75 -2.56
N LEU A 23 3.22 -16.78 -3.22
CA LEU A 23 2.92 -15.36 -3.06
C LEU A 23 2.21 -14.88 -4.31
N THR A 24 0.93 -14.51 -4.17
CA THR A 24 0.05 -14.15 -5.29
C THR A 24 -0.45 -12.70 -5.15
N HIS A 25 -1.09 -12.17 -6.18
CA HIS A 25 -1.69 -10.82 -6.20
C HIS A 25 -0.77 -9.70 -5.70
N ALA A 26 0.53 -9.84 -5.97
CA ALA A 26 1.52 -8.85 -5.58
C ALA A 26 1.28 -7.51 -6.29
N ARG A 27 1.18 -6.43 -5.50
CA ARG A 27 0.90 -5.09 -6.00
C ARG A 27 1.53 -4.02 -5.12
N SER A 28 1.97 -2.93 -5.74
CA SER A 28 2.39 -1.73 -5.02
C SER A 28 1.16 -1.00 -4.47
N THR A 29 1.19 -0.58 -3.21
CA THR A 29 0.05 0.06 -2.57
C THR A 29 0.42 1.36 -1.85
N TYR A 30 -0.57 2.23 -1.68
CA TYR A 30 -0.49 3.39 -0.80
C TYR A 30 -0.77 2.96 0.65
N GLY A 31 0.31 2.75 1.43
CA GLY A 31 0.21 2.19 2.77
C GLY A 31 -0.10 0.68 2.77
N VAL A 32 -0.17 0.13 3.97
CA VAL A 32 -0.40 -1.31 4.21
C VAL A 32 -1.78 -1.71 3.72
N LEU A 33 -1.86 -2.66 2.79
CA LEU A 33 -3.10 -3.17 2.19
C LEU A 33 -4.03 -2.08 1.62
N GLY A 34 -3.48 -0.89 1.35
CA GLY A 34 -4.24 0.24 0.84
C GLY A 34 -4.53 0.16 -0.67
N ALA A 35 -4.96 1.28 -1.24
CA ALA A 35 -5.24 1.40 -2.67
C ALA A 35 -3.99 1.10 -3.51
N THR A 36 -4.17 0.40 -4.63
CA THR A 36 -3.07 0.10 -5.57
C THR A 36 -2.53 1.40 -6.17
N ARG A 37 -1.20 1.52 -6.20
CA ARG A 37 -0.54 2.63 -6.89
C ARG A 37 -0.66 2.45 -8.40
N PRO A 38 -0.89 3.53 -9.16
CA PRO A 38 -0.98 3.44 -10.63
C PRO A 38 0.38 3.19 -11.27
N ASP A 39 1.46 3.53 -10.58
CA ASP A 39 2.84 3.32 -11.02
C ASP A 39 3.74 2.93 -9.84
N ASN A 40 4.98 2.53 -10.16
CA ASN A 40 6.00 2.17 -9.17
C ASN A 40 7.05 3.29 -8.99
N LYS A 41 6.65 4.57 -9.15
CA LYS A 41 7.52 5.72 -8.98
C LYS A 41 7.42 6.28 -7.57
N LEU A 42 8.57 6.51 -6.95
CA LEU A 42 8.69 6.98 -5.57
C LEU A 42 9.61 8.19 -5.51
N LEU A 43 9.26 9.17 -4.69
CA LEU A 43 10.18 10.25 -4.34
C LEU A 43 11.04 9.86 -3.14
N PRO A 44 12.25 10.43 -2.99
CA PRO A 44 12.97 10.35 -1.72
C PRO A 44 12.09 10.84 -0.57
N GLY A 45 12.03 10.05 0.51
CA GLY A 45 11.15 10.27 1.66
C GLY A 45 9.82 9.51 1.59
N ASP A 46 9.48 8.88 0.45
CA ASP A 46 8.28 8.02 0.33
C ASP A 46 8.49 6.68 1.03
N THR A 47 7.43 5.92 1.16
CA THR A 47 7.46 4.53 1.64
C THR A 47 7.02 3.61 0.51
N PHE A 48 7.91 2.71 0.17
CA PHE A 48 7.61 1.54 -0.63
C PHE A 48 6.73 0.58 0.16
N VAL A 49 5.65 0.10 -0.43
CA VAL A 49 4.83 -0.97 0.14
C VAL A 49 4.46 -1.96 -0.97
N LEU A 50 4.83 -3.22 -0.77
CA LEU A 50 4.40 -4.35 -1.60
C LEU A 50 3.40 -5.17 -0.81
N SER A 51 2.15 -5.19 -1.23
CA SER A 51 1.09 -6.04 -0.69
C SER A 51 0.94 -7.30 -1.56
N TYR A 52 0.70 -8.44 -0.93
CA TYR A 52 0.55 -9.74 -1.59
C TYR A 52 -0.31 -10.67 -0.74
N ASP A 53 -0.75 -11.79 -1.30
CA ASP A 53 -1.41 -12.85 -0.57
C ASP A 53 -0.43 -14.02 -0.39
N ILE A 54 -0.40 -14.62 0.81
CA ILE A 54 0.38 -15.80 1.15
C ILE A 54 -0.57 -16.98 1.10
N GLU A 55 -0.50 -17.78 0.05
CA GLU A 55 -1.35 -18.95 -0.16
C GLU A 55 -0.63 -20.25 0.20
N GLY A 56 -1.40 -21.28 0.53
CA GLY A 56 -0.85 -22.60 0.86
C GLY A 56 -0.19 -22.67 2.23
N VAL A 57 -0.49 -21.73 3.15
CA VAL A 57 -0.08 -21.83 4.56
C VAL A 57 -0.81 -23.00 5.24
N LYS A 58 -0.15 -23.59 6.23
CA LYS A 58 -0.74 -24.70 7.03
C LYS A 58 -0.97 -24.24 8.46
N PRO A 59 -2.21 -23.80 8.79
CA PRO A 59 -2.59 -23.54 10.17
C PRO A 59 -2.55 -24.81 11.00
N ASP A 60 -2.16 -24.69 12.27
CA ASP A 60 -2.32 -25.77 13.25
C ASP A 60 -3.79 -25.94 13.70
N ALA A 61 -4.03 -26.81 14.65
CA ALA A 61 -5.39 -27.08 15.16
C ALA A 61 -6.05 -25.86 15.82
N THR A 62 -5.29 -24.83 16.18
CA THR A 62 -5.80 -23.56 16.75
C THR A 62 -5.96 -22.47 15.69
N GLY A 63 -5.65 -22.78 14.43
CA GLY A 63 -5.64 -21.81 13.35
C GLY A 63 -4.36 -20.96 13.27
N LYS A 64 -3.35 -21.27 14.10
CA LYS A 64 -2.09 -20.53 14.15
C LYS A 64 -1.19 -20.92 12.98
N VAL A 65 -0.62 -19.89 12.31
CA VAL A 65 0.38 -20.00 11.25
C VAL A 65 1.67 -19.37 11.72
N LEU A 66 2.78 -20.10 11.62
CA LEU A 66 4.13 -19.60 11.90
C LEU A 66 4.90 -19.44 10.59
N TYR A 67 5.36 -18.24 10.31
CA TYR A 67 6.10 -17.93 9.10
C TYR A 67 7.21 -16.91 9.37
N SER A 68 8.12 -16.73 8.42
CA SER A 68 9.10 -15.66 8.47
C SER A 68 9.11 -14.89 7.16
N VAL A 69 9.43 -13.60 7.23
CA VAL A 69 9.52 -12.69 6.08
C VAL A 69 10.92 -12.08 6.04
N ALA A 70 11.57 -12.20 4.88
CA ALA A 70 12.84 -11.53 4.58
C ALA A 70 12.63 -10.57 3.40
N MET A 71 13.39 -9.49 3.34
CA MET A 71 13.36 -8.52 2.25
C MET A 71 14.78 -8.12 1.84
N GLU A 72 15.00 -8.00 0.54
CA GLU A 72 16.24 -7.50 -0.04
C GLU A 72 15.91 -6.45 -1.10
N VAL A 73 16.67 -5.34 -1.10
CA VAL A 73 16.58 -4.30 -2.13
C VAL A 73 17.92 -4.21 -2.84
N THR A 74 17.90 -4.33 -4.16
CA THR A 74 19.07 -4.17 -5.01
C THR A 74 18.93 -2.95 -5.92
N ASP A 75 20.04 -2.32 -6.25
CA ASP A 75 20.11 -1.28 -7.28
C ASP A 75 20.10 -1.88 -8.70
N SER A 76 20.25 -1.01 -9.71
CA SER A 76 20.30 -1.43 -11.13
C SER A 76 21.45 -2.37 -11.47
N ASP A 77 22.54 -2.32 -10.70
CA ASP A 77 23.73 -3.13 -10.91
C ASP A 77 23.66 -4.47 -10.16
N GLY A 78 22.51 -4.73 -9.48
CA GLY A 78 22.29 -5.93 -8.69
C GLY A 78 22.97 -5.90 -7.32
N LYS A 79 23.55 -4.78 -6.91
CA LYS A 79 24.18 -4.63 -5.59
C LYS A 79 23.09 -4.47 -4.54
N ALA A 80 23.15 -5.28 -3.48
CA ALA A 80 22.26 -5.16 -2.34
C ALA A 80 22.54 -3.85 -1.58
N ILE A 81 21.53 -2.98 -1.48
CA ILE A 81 21.58 -1.73 -0.75
C ILE A 81 20.84 -1.79 0.59
N PHE A 82 19.91 -2.73 0.71
CA PHE A 82 19.19 -3.00 1.94
C PHE A 82 18.90 -4.49 2.06
N LYS A 83 19.04 -5.03 3.26
CA LYS A 83 18.73 -6.43 3.54
C LYS A 83 18.13 -6.55 4.94
N GLN A 84 16.90 -7.03 4.99
CA GLN A 84 16.23 -7.41 6.23
C GLN A 84 16.34 -8.94 6.37
N ALA A 85 17.01 -9.38 7.43
CA ALA A 85 17.04 -10.78 7.79
C ALA A 85 15.63 -11.35 8.04
N PRO A 86 15.43 -12.67 7.90
CA PRO A 86 14.14 -13.28 8.20
C PRO A 86 13.63 -12.88 9.57
N LYS A 87 12.45 -12.26 9.62
CA LYS A 87 11.74 -11.92 10.85
C LYS A 87 10.62 -12.92 11.06
N ASP A 88 10.64 -13.58 12.20
CA ASP A 88 9.59 -14.52 12.60
C ASP A 88 8.30 -13.79 12.94
N LEU A 89 7.21 -14.29 12.40
CA LEU A 89 5.86 -13.76 12.55
C LEU A 89 4.89 -14.90 12.87
N GLU A 90 3.76 -14.53 13.44
CA GLU A 90 2.62 -15.43 13.64
C GLU A 90 1.32 -14.75 13.22
N ALA A 91 0.39 -15.52 12.72
CA ALA A 91 -0.95 -15.08 12.37
C ALA A 91 -1.96 -16.16 12.77
N TYR A 92 -3.25 -15.80 12.82
CA TYR A 92 -4.33 -16.71 13.14
C TYR A 92 -5.37 -16.70 12.03
N ASN A 93 -5.58 -17.86 11.39
CA ASN A 93 -6.67 -18.08 10.43
C ASN A 93 -7.95 -18.51 11.18
N ALA A 94 -8.47 -17.63 12.04
CA ALA A 94 -9.64 -17.90 12.86
C ALA A 94 -10.92 -18.18 12.05
N LEU A 95 -10.97 -17.72 10.79
CA LEU A 95 -12.08 -17.98 9.86
C LEU A 95 -11.84 -19.20 8.96
N GLY A 96 -10.73 -19.93 9.20
CA GLY A 96 -10.32 -21.05 8.38
C GLY A 96 -9.63 -20.64 7.07
N GLY A 97 -9.37 -21.64 6.22
CA GLY A 97 -8.65 -21.42 4.95
C GLY A 97 -7.14 -21.52 5.09
N ASN A 98 -6.44 -21.32 3.96
CA ASN A 98 -5.00 -21.51 3.82
C ASN A 98 -4.31 -20.26 3.22
N SER A 99 -4.93 -19.08 3.32
CA SER A 99 -4.43 -17.81 2.80
C SER A 99 -4.34 -16.76 3.90
N LEU A 100 -3.30 -15.90 3.81
CA LEU A 100 -3.09 -14.75 4.70
C LEU A 100 -2.75 -13.51 3.86
N PRO A 101 -3.28 -12.32 4.19
CA PRO A 101 -2.77 -11.10 3.61
C PRO A 101 -1.36 -10.80 4.14
N GLY A 102 -0.45 -10.41 3.26
CA GLY A 102 0.92 -10.06 3.58
C GLY A 102 1.34 -8.73 2.99
N TYR A 103 2.34 -8.11 3.60
CA TYR A 103 2.99 -6.94 3.04
C TYR A 103 4.45 -6.87 3.47
N ALA A 104 5.23 -6.17 2.67
CA ALA A 104 6.57 -5.73 3.02
C ALA A 104 6.70 -4.25 2.71
N SER A 105 7.39 -3.51 3.57
CA SER A 105 7.57 -2.07 3.38
C SER A 105 8.97 -1.62 3.76
N ALA A 106 9.47 -0.61 3.05
CA ALA A 106 10.71 0.08 3.40
C ALA A 106 10.58 1.56 3.10
N ARG A 107 11.14 2.39 3.97
CA ARG A 107 11.21 3.83 3.76
C ARG A 107 12.34 4.15 2.79
N VAL A 108 12.03 4.93 1.76
CA VAL A 108 13.03 5.49 0.85
C VAL A 108 13.74 6.63 1.58
N GLY A 109 15.06 6.57 1.69
CA GLY A 109 15.85 7.64 2.32
C GLY A 109 15.65 8.97 1.60
N LEU A 110 15.70 10.08 2.34
CA LEU A 110 15.62 11.42 1.75
C LEU A 110 16.81 11.74 0.83
N ASP A 111 17.94 11.03 1.02
CA ASP A 111 19.14 11.14 0.20
C ASP A 111 19.31 9.97 -0.78
N GLN A 112 18.27 9.12 -0.94
CA GLN A 112 18.32 8.02 -1.87
C GLN A 112 18.52 8.52 -3.30
N GLN A 113 19.48 7.93 -4.00
CA GLN A 113 19.79 8.29 -5.38
C GLN A 113 18.64 7.86 -6.31
N ALA A 114 18.39 8.70 -7.33
CA ALA A 114 17.46 8.38 -8.39
C ALA A 114 17.94 7.16 -9.19
N GLY A 115 17.00 6.29 -9.58
CA GLY A 115 17.33 5.08 -10.33
C GLY A 115 16.30 3.97 -10.13
N LYS A 116 16.55 2.84 -10.76
CA LYS A 116 15.70 1.64 -10.64
C LYS A 116 16.22 0.74 -9.52
N TYR A 117 15.30 0.24 -8.73
CA TYR A 117 15.57 -0.66 -7.60
C TYR A 117 14.64 -1.85 -7.67
N THR A 118 15.17 -3.04 -7.38
CA THR A 118 14.38 -4.26 -7.29
C THR A 118 14.25 -4.66 -5.84
N VAL A 119 13.01 -4.88 -5.41
CA VAL A 119 12.69 -5.40 -4.08
C VAL A 119 12.27 -6.84 -4.22
N LYS A 120 12.91 -7.73 -3.48
CA LYS A 120 12.58 -9.15 -3.37
C LYS A 120 12.10 -9.42 -1.95
N VAL A 121 10.92 -10.00 -1.83
CA VAL A 121 10.35 -10.47 -0.57
C VAL A 121 10.31 -11.99 -0.61
N THR A 122 10.76 -12.61 0.47
CA THR A 122 10.72 -14.07 0.63
C THR A 122 9.94 -14.41 1.90
N VAL A 123 8.92 -15.25 1.76
CA VAL A 123 8.16 -15.82 2.87
C VAL A 123 8.52 -17.28 3.02
N THR A 124 8.76 -17.72 4.25
CA THR A 124 9.03 -19.11 4.59
C THR A 124 8.02 -19.57 5.63
N ASP A 125 7.28 -20.62 5.34
CA ASP A 125 6.45 -21.33 6.30
C ASP A 125 7.38 -22.09 7.26
N ARG A 126 7.30 -21.77 8.56
CA ARG A 126 8.21 -22.34 9.57
C ARG A 126 7.89 -23.78 9.93
N ALA A 127 6.66 -24.23 9.70
CA ALA A 127 6.24 -25.61 9.95
C ALA A 127 6.73 -26.54 8.84
N THR A 128 6.50 -26.17 7.58
CA THR A 128 6.85 -27.01 6.41
C THR A 128 8.25 -26.74 5.85
N LYS A 129 8.90 -25.62 6.23
CA LYS A 129 10.15 -25.10 5.67
C LYS A 129 10.08 -24.74 4.18
N SER A 130 8.89 -24.72 3.61
CA SER A 130 8.69 -24.25 2.22
C SER A 130 8.85 -22.74 2.15
N SER A 131 9.41 -22.25 1.03
CA SER A 131 9.63 -20.83 0.81
C SER A 131 9.07 -20.43 -0.55
N SER A 132 8.58 -19.20 -0.63
CA SER A 132 8.17 -18.54 -1.88
C SER A 132 8.67 -17.11 -1.89
N SER A 133 8.89 -16.56 -3.09
CA SER A 133 9.38 -15.19 -3.23
C SER A 133 8.60 -14.45 -4.31
N VAL A 134 8.49 -13.12 -4.13
CA VAL A 134 7.97 -12.19 -5.11
C VAL A 134 8.92 -11.00 -5.24
N SER A 135 9.02 -10.43 -6.44
CA SER A 135 9.85 -9.25 -6.68
C SER A 135 9.05 -8.16 -7.37
N GLY A 136 9.37 -6.91 -7.06
CA GLY A 136 8.85 -5.72 -7.72
C GLY A 136 9.96 -4.74 -8.03
N THR A 137 9.88 -4.07 -9.20
CA THR A 137 10.84 -3.02 -9.58
C THR A 137 10.20 -1.65 -9.34
N TYR A 138 10.97 -0.74 -8.75
CA TYR A 138 10.59 0.63 -8.43
C TYR A 138 11.58 1.61 -9.02
N GLU A 139 11.08 2.77 -9.42
CA GLU A 139 11.89 3.89 -9.88
C GLU A 139 11.89 4.97 -8.80
N ILE A 140 13.06 5.24 -8.22
CA ILE A 140 13.24 6.39 -7.34
C ILE A 140 13.51 7.60 -8.23
N LEU A 141 12.64 8.59 -8.13
CA LEU A 141 12.76 9.84 -8.88
C LEU A 141 13.85 10.75 -8.29
N ALA A 142 14.33 11.69 -9.08
CA ALA A 142 15.20 12.75 -8.56
C ALA A 142 14.49 13.56 -7.46
N LYS A 143 15.28 14.10 -6.51
CA LYS A 143 14.74 14.96 -5.45
C LYS A 143 13.94 16.12 -6.05
N GLY A 144 12.77 16.36 -5.52
CA GLY A 144 11.89 17.41 -5.97
C GLY A 144 10.76 17.66 -4.98
N PHE A 145 9.97 18.70 -5.23
CA PHE A 145 8.74 18.94 -4.49
C PHE A 145 7.72 17.87 -4.82
N GLY A 146 7.11 17.27 -3.78
CA GLY A 146 6.12 16.22 -3.99
C GLY A 146 5.35 15.81 -2.75
N ILE A 147 4.34 14.96 -2.99
CA ILE A 147 3.52 14.30 -1.97
C ILE A 147 4.02 12.87 -1.80
N VAL A 148 4.29 12.48 -0.58
CA VAL A 148 4.84 11.16 -0.21
C VAL A 148 4.09 10.56 0.97
N ASN A 149 4.33 9.28 1.25
CA ASN A 149 3.78 8.55 2.40
C ASN A 149 2.25 8.58 2.49
N LEU A 150 1.57 8.57 1.33
CA LEU A 150 0.12 8.47 1.32
C LEU A 150 -0.32 7.14 1.93
N ARG A 151 -1.24 7.22 2.88
CA ARG A 151 -1.95 6.07 3.45
C ARG A 151 -3.31 6.48 3.98
N THR A 152 -4.23 5.54 4.00
CA THR A 152 -5.56 5.70 4.60
C THR A 152 -5.65 4.92 5.91
N THR A 153 -6.20 5.55 6.94
CA THR A 153 -6.31 4.96 8.27
C THR A 153 -7.68 5.23 8.88
N SER A 154 -8.07 4.42 9.85
CA SER A 154 -9.30 4.61 10.63
C SER A 154 -9.11 5.49 11.86
N ASP A 155 -7.88 5.91 12.14
CA ASP A 155 -7.52 6.76 13.28
C ASP A 155 -6.67 7.97 12.81
N PRO A 156 -6.74 9.11 13.56
CA PRO A 156 -5.98 10.31 13.22
C PRO A 156 -4.45 10.16 13.40
N GLU A 157 -4.01 9.25 14.25
CA GLU A 157 -2.60 9.00 14.52
C GLU A 157 -1.93 8.25 13.38
N GLY A 158 -2.74 7.63 12.48
CA GLY A 158 -2.24 6.91 11.32
C GLY A 158 -1.69 5.51 11.63
N ASN A 159 -2.13 4.88 12.72
CA ASN A 159 -1.67 3.59 13.19
C ASN A 159 -2.48 2.42 12.62
N ALA A 160 -3.81 2.59 12.49
CA ALA A 160 -4.72 1.55 12.04
C ALA A 160 -5.04 1.71 10.55
N ALA A 161 -4.46 0.87 9.70
CA ALA A 161 -4.77 0.86 8.27
C ALA A 161 -6.27 0.61 8.02
N ALA A 162 -6.85 1.31 7.04
CA ALA A 162 -8.25 1.15 6.62
C ALA A 162 -8.31 0.59 5.19
N PRO A 163 -8.06 -0.72 5.00
CA PRO A 163 -8.05 -1.33 3.67
C PRO A 163 -9.46 -1.46 3.06
N PHE A 164 -10.49 -1.51 3.88
CA PHE A 164 -11.88 -1.70 3.49
C PHE A 164 -12.80 -0.68 4.17
N PRO A 165 -12.67 0.62 3.83
CA PRO A 165 -13.48 1.66 4.43
C PRO A 165 -14.95 1.47 4.05
N ALA A 166 -15.86 1.67 5.01
CA ALA A 166 -17.29 1.47 4.84
C ALA A 166 -18.09 2.73 5.15
N GLU A 167 -19.30 2.81 4.58
CA GLU A 167 -20.27 3.86 4.87
C GLU A 167 -20.51 4.00 6.37
N GLY A 168 -20.60 5.23 6.88
CA GLY A 168 -20.75 5.55 8.30
C GLY A 168 -19.44 5.65 9.09
N GLN A 169 -18.28 5.35 8.47
CA GLN A 169 -16.98 5.50 9.11
C GLN A 169 -16.32 6.84 8.75
N SER A 170 -15.36 7.28 9.57
CA SER A 170 -14.41 8.33 9.22
C SER A 170 -13.13 7.72 8.67
N LEU A 171 -12.61 8.29 7.59
CA LEU A 171 -11.36 7.88 6.94
C LEU A 171 -10.35 9.02 7.02
N TRP A 172 -9.17 8.74 7.52
CA TRP A 172 -8.06 9.66 7.56
C TRP A 172 -7.12 9.42 6.38
N ILE A 173 -6.85 10.47 5.61
CA ILE A 173 -5.91 10.47 4.49
C ILE A 173 -4.65 11.16 4.96
N ASN A 174 -3.64 10.37 5.28
CA ASN A 174 -2.36 10.84 5.80
C ASN A 174 -1.32 10.88 4.66
N PHE A 175 -0.54 11.94 4.59
CA PHE A 175 0.53 12.12 3.61
C PHE A 175 1.56 13.12 4.13
N ALA A 176 2.61 13.38 3.37
CA ALA A 176 3.57 14.42 3.69
C ALA A 176 4.02 15.16 2.42
N ALA A 177 4.41 16.42 2.56
CA ALA A 177 5.14 17.16 1.53
C ALA A 177 6.64 17.10 1.76
N VAL A 178 7.41 16.92 0.68
CA VAL A 178 8.88 16.94 0.67
C VAL A 178 9.41 17.88 -0.40
N GLY A 179 10.68 18.26 -0.32
CA GLY A 179 11.34 19.07 -1.35
C GLY A 179 10.81 20.48 -1.51
N PHE A 180 10.15 21.01 -0.49
CA PHE A 180 9.61 22.37 -0.44
C PHE A 180 10.70 23.42 -0.15
N GLY A 181 10.47 24.66 -0.61
CA GLY A 181 11.24 25.82 -0.24
C GLY A 181 10.88 26.38 1.13
N ARG A 182 11.71 27.28 1.65
CA ARG A 182 11.43 28.00 2.90
C ARG A 182 11.64 29.50 2.69
N ASP A 183 10.75 30.28 3.28
CA ASP A 183 10.89 31.72 3.44
C ASP A 183 10.93 32.01 4.95
N LYS A 184 11.99 32.76 5.41
CA LYS A 184 12.22 33.02 6.84
C LYS A 184 12.15 31.76 7.71
N ASP A 185 12.78 30.68 7.25
CA ASP A 185 12.85 29.37 7.89
C ASP A 185 11.51 28.58 7.95
N GLN A 186 10.42 29.11 7.41
CA GLN A 186 9.13 28.44 7.36
C GLN A 186 8.74 28.03 5.94
N PRO A 187 8.08 26.89 5.75
CA PRO A 187 7.48 26.53 4.47
C PRO A 187 6.26 27.43 4.20
N ASN A 188 5.85 27.51 2.94
CA ASN A 188 4.59 28.12 2.57
C ASN A 188 3.82 27.17 1.64
N LEU A 189 3.15 26.19 2.24
CA LEU A 189 2.49 25.10 1.55
C LEU A 189 0.97 25.29 1.57
N SER A 190 0.31 24.99 0.46
CA SER A 190 -1.12 24.77 0.43
C SER A 190 -1.42 23.43 -0.21
N VAL A 191 -2.43 22.73 0.30
CA VAL A 191 -2.94 21.49 -0.28
C VAL A 191 -4.42 21.60 -0.50
N VAL A 192 -4.84 21.17 -1.67
CA VAL A 192 -6.24 21.08 -2.08
C VAL A 192 -6.57 19.61 -2.24
N MET A 193 -7.64 19.13 -1.60
CA MET A 193 -8.19 17.80 -1.79
C MET A 193 -9.55 17.88 -2.47
N ARG A 194 -9.76 17.07 -3.49
CA ARG A 194 -11.04 16.83 -4.15
C ARG A 194 -11.40 15.36 -4.08
N VAL A 195 -12.68 15.09 -3.97
CA VAL A 195 -13.24 13.74 -4.13
C VAL A 195 -14.10 13.76 -5.39
N LEU A 196 -13.78 12.88 -6.33
CA LEU A 196 -14.51 12.73 -7.59
C LEU A 196 -15.35 11.46 -7.53
N ASP A 197 -16.53 11.49 -8.09
CA ASP A 197 -17.36 10.30 -8.31
C ASP A 197 -16.81 9.43 -9.46
N GLU A 198 -17.46 8.32 -9.75
CA GLU A 198 -17.07 7.38 -10.82
C GLU A 198 -17.08 7.98 -12.23
N ASN A 199 -17.78 9.12 -12.42
CA ASN A 199 -17.82 9.88 -13.68
C ASN A 199 -16.74 10.99 -13.72
N GLY A 200 -15.89 11.09 -12.70
CA GLY A 200 -14.88 12.14 -12.59
C GLY A 200 -15.42 13.51 -12.19
N LYS A 201 -16.67 13.58 -11.72
CA LYS A 201 -17.30 14.83 -11.28
C LYS A 201 -17.03 15.05 -9.79
N PRO A 202 -16.64 16.27 -9.36
CA PRO A 202 -16.49 16.60 -7.96
C PRO A 202 -17.78 16.34 -7.18
N THR A 203 -17.64 15.66 -6.03
CA THR A 203 -18.77 15.32 -5.15
C THR A 203 -19.28 16.52 -4.36
N VAL A 204 -18.45 17.56 -4.23
CA VAL A 204 -18.78 18.85 -3.60
C VAL A 204 -18.19 19.99 -4.43
N GLU A 205 -18.84 21.15 -4.44
CA GLU A 205 -18.41 22.31 -5.24
C GLU A 205 -17.08 22.89 -4.75
N LYS A 206 -16.95 23.07 -3.44
CA LYS A 206 -15.73 23.63 -2.82
C LYS A 206 -14.80 22.49 -2.38
N PRO A 207 -13.55 22.49 -2.83
CA PRO A 207 -12.58 21.51 -2.38
C PRO A 207 -12.21 21.74 -0.91
N PHE A 208 -11.71 20.69 -0.25
CA PHE A 208 -11.07 20.81 1.05
C PHE A 208 -9.68 21.45 0.87
N THR A 209 -9.32 22.36 1.76
CA THR A 209 -8.02 23.06 1.68
C THR A 209 -7.31 23.03 3.02
N GLY A 210 -5.98 22.93 2.99
CA GLY A 210 -5.12 23.04 4.14
C GLY A 210 -3.88 23.89 3.81
N GLU A 211 -3.36 24.60 4.80
CA GLU A 211 -2.16 25.42 4.67
C GLU A 211 -1.18 25.15 5.81
N VAL A 212 0.12 25.15 5.51
CA VAL A 212 1.20 25.05 6.49
C VAL A 212 2.23 26.12 6.17
N ASN A 213 2.32 27.13 7.03
CA ASN A 213 3.20 28.28 6.84
C ASN A 213 3.94 28.73 8.12
N LYS A 214 3.78 28.00 9.22
CA LYS A 214 4.40 28.32 10.53
C LYS A 214 4.56 27.04 11.37
N ASP A 215 5.31 27.17 12.44
CA ASP A 215 5.49 26.14 13.47
C ASP A 215 6.14 24.85 12.96
N VAL A 216 6.85 24.91 11.81
CA VAL A 216 7.60 23.78 11.25
C VAL A 216 9.08 23.89 11.66
N PRO A 217 9.65 22.86 12.33
CA PRO A 217 11.06 22.89 12.72
C PRO A 217 11.98 23.18 11.53
N LYS A 218 13.02 23.99 11.74
CA LYS A 218 13.94 24.43 10.66
C LYS A 218 14.62 23.26 9.94
N ASN A 219 14.88 22.17 10.64
CA ASN A 219 15.54 20.98 10.11
C ASN A 219 14.54 19.93 9.54
N ALA A 220 13.23 20.17 9.61
CA ALA A 220 12.26 19.25 9.05
C ALA A 220 12.32 19.25 7.53
N GLN A 221 12.62 18.10 6.94
CA GLN A 221 12.68 17.89 5.48
C GLN A 221 11.35 17.32 4.92
N SER A 222 10.39 17.04 5.79
CA SER A 222 9.09 16.50 5.46
C SER A 222 8.06 17.17 6.37
N VAL A 223 6.93 17.58 5.79
CA VAL A 223 5.80 18.19 6.52
C VAL A 223 4.61 17.23 6.45
N PRO A 224 4.27 16.55 7.56
CA PRO A 224 3.09 15.69 7.61
C PRO A 224 1.81 16.50 7.55
N MET A 225 0.82 15.98 6.85
CA MET A 225 -0.50 16.57 6.68
C MET A 225 -1.56 15.47 6.64
N GLN A 226 -2.81 15.83 6.91
CA GLN A 226 -3.92 14.90 6.83
C GLN A 226 -5.23 15.61 6.49
N PHE A 227 -6.14 14.85 5.88
CA PHE A 227 -7.54 15.20 5.74
C PHE A 227 -8.40 14.08 6.32
N MET A 228 -9.54 14.45 6.90
CA MET A 228 -10.56 13.50 7.30
C MET A 228 -11.72 13.54 6.32
N LEU A 229 -12.24 12.38 5.97
CA LEU A 229 -13.47 12.19 5.19
C LEU A 229 -14.48 11.40 6.02
N ASP A 230 -15.68 11.95 6.19
CA ASP A 230 -16.82 11.17 6.65
C ASP A 230 -17.44 10.44 5.47
N LEU A 231 -17.45 9.12 5.54
CA LEU A 231 -17.90 8.25 4.46
C LEU A 231 -19.42 8.12 4.51
N ASN A 232 -20.13 9.12 4.00
CA ASN A 232 -21.58 9.25 4.11
C ASN A 232 -22.36 8.46 3.05
N ARG A 233 -21.68 7.82 2.09
CA ARG A 233 -22.28 6.92 1.09
C ARG A 233 -21.29 5.92 0.53
N ALA A 234 -21.77 4.74 0.19
CA ALA A 234 -21.01 3.72 -0.53
C ALA A 234 -20.80 4.12 -2.00
N GLY A 235 -19.76 3.56 -2.62
CA GLY A 235 -19.46 3.75 -4.04
C GLY A 235 -17.96 3.75 -4.35
N LYS A 236 -17.65 4.05 -5.62
CA LYS A 236 -16.28 4.21 -6.11
C LYS A 236 -16.00 5.68 -6.31
N PHE A 237 -14.87 6.13 -5.83
CA PHE A 237 -14.43 7.52 -5.87
C PHE A 237 -12.96 7.58 -6.28
N THR A 238 -12.54 8.77 -6.72
CA THR A 238 -11.12 9.12 -6.83
C THR A 238 -10.84 10.29 -5.91
N VAL A 239 -9.83 10.14 -5.06
CA VAL A 239 -9.33 11.25 -4.24
C VAL A 239 -8.14 11.87 -4.95
N GLU A 240 -8.18 13.18 -5.15
CA GLU A 240 -7.10 13.98 -5.73
C GLU A 240 -6.52 14.93 -4.69
N LEU A 241 -5.20 14.89 -4.54
CA LEU A 241 -4.43 15.83 -3.73
C LEU A 241 -3.56 16.69 -4.65
N LYS A 242 -3.65 18.01 -4.53
CA LYS A 242 -2.76 18.96 -5.20
C LYS A 242 -2.06 19.81 -4.15
N ALA A 243 -0.76 19.59 -3.99
CA ALA A 243 0.10 20.43 -3.14
C ALA A 243 0.74 21.54 -3.97
N THR A 244 0.90 22.70 -3.37
CA THR A 244 1.59 23.86 -3.95
C THR A 244 2.56 24.38 -2.93
N ASP A 245 3.82 24.47 -3.30
CA ASP A 245 4.83 25.26 -2.61
C ASP A 245 4.75 26.70 -3.10
N LYS A 246 4.13 27.59 -2.32
CA LYS A 246 3.93 28.98 -2.69
C LYS A 246 5.24 29.77 -2.75
N SER A 247 6.30 29.32 -2.05
CA SER A 247 7.62 29.95 -2.08
C SER A 247 8.34 29.76 -3.40
N SER A 248 8.21 28.58 -4.02
CA SER A 248 8.87 28.25 -5.30
C SER A 248 7.91 28.21 -6.49
N GLY A 249 6.60 28.27 -6.28
CA GLY A 249 5.57 28.09 -7.31
C GLY A 249 5.42 26.65 -7.82
N LYS A 250 6.16 25.69 -7.25
CA LYS A 250 6.08 24.27 -7.66
C LYS A 250 4.78 23.63 -7.20
N THR A 251 4.26 22.72 -8.01
CA THR A 251 3.07 21.94 -7.70
C THR A 251 3.34 20.44 -7.83
N ALA A 252 2.64 19.66 -7.01
CA ALA A 252 2.62 18.20 -7.09
C ALA A 252 1.20 17.71 -6.97
N THR A 253 0.84 16.71 -7.77
CA THR A 253 -0.50 16.10 -7.75
C THR A 253 -0.36 14.61 -7.50
N LEU A 254 -1.25 14.07 -6.70
CA LEU A 254 -1.38 12.64 -6.45
C LEU A 254 -2.85 12.29 -6.42
N SER A 255 -3.23 11.20 -7.10
CA SER A 255 -4.59 10.68 -7.06
C SER A 255 -4.60 9.20 -6.73
N PHE A 256 -5.64 8.74 -6.06
CA PHE A 256 -5.83 7.33 -5.73
C PHE A 256 -7.31 6.94 -5.72
N PRO A 257 -7.63 5.69 -6.06
CA PRO A 257 -8.99 5.18 -5.99
C PRO A 257 -9.42 4.94 -4.54
N LEU A 258 -10.66 5.27 -4.23
CA LEU A 258 -11.30 5.00 -2.94
C LEU A 258 -12.61 4.24 -3.19
N THR A 259 -12.69 3.01 -2.70
CA THR A 259 -13.93 2.24 -2.70
C THR A 259 -14.51 2.23 -1.29
N VAL A 260 -15.71 2.76 -1.13
CA VAL A 260 -16.46 2.74 0.14
C VAL A 260 -17.48 1.63 0.09
N LEU A 261 -17.39 0.69 1.02
CA LEU A 261 -18.30 -0.46 1.10
C LEU A 261 -19.65 -0.02 1.68
N LYS A 262 -20.72 -0.65 1.21
CA LYS A 262 -22.06 -0.45 1.76
C LYS A 262 -22.21 -1.21 3.07
N MET A 263 -22.64 -0.51 4.12
CA MET A 263 -23.13 -1.17 5.33
C MET A 263 -24.56 -1.68 5.07
N LYS A 264 -24.80 -2.94 5.42
CA LYS A 264 -26.15 -3.55 5.33
C LYS A 264 -26.99 -3.17 6.53
#